data_a5800ba98530f4a6977feb2dcd3a8f8b
#
_entry.id   a5800ba98530f4a6977feb2dcd3a8f8b
#
_cell.length_a   1.000
_cell.length_b   1.000
_cell.length_c   1.000
_cell.angle_alpha   90.00
_cell.angle_beta   90.00
_cell.angle_gamma   90.00
#
_symmetry.space_group_name_H-M   'P 1'
#
loop_
_entity.id
_entity.type
_entity.pdbx_description
1 polymer ?
#
loop_
_entity_poly.entity_id
_entity_poly.type
_entity_poly.pdbx_seq_one_letter_code
_entity_poly.pdbx_strand_id
1 'polypeptide(L)'
;MVGSHKRPAAVLWDMDGTIVDTEPYWFAAEFEIVEMHGGTWSHEHARALVGSDLLDSGAYIRKHGGVDKEPAEIVEMLLDRVVAQLRVAIPWRPGARELLASVNKAGIPTALVTMSWKRFADQVVDCLPPNSFSVSVTGDEVTAGKPHPEPYLLAAQRLGVDPREC
;
A
#
# COMPACT_ATOMS: atom_id res chain seq x y z
N MET A 1 -16.45 -0.11 -36.63
CA MET A 1 -15.56 1.01 -36.24
C MET A 1 -15.13 0.73 -34.80
N VAL A 2 -13.89 0.29 -34.59
CA VAL A 2 -13.30 0.13 -33.26
C VAL A 2 -13.07 1.55 -32.74
N GLY A 3 -13.80 1.95 -31.70
CA GLY A 3 -13.64 3.28 -31.10
C GLY A 3 -12.18 3.48 -30.72
N SER A 4 -11.61 4.62 -31.11
CA SER A 4 -10.29 5.06 -30.68
C SER A 4 -10.33 5.21 -29.17
N HIS A 5 -9.94 4.18 -28.42
CA HIS A 5 -9.75 4.30 -26.98
C HIS A 5 -8.60 5.28 -26.76
N LYS A 6 -8.92 6.47 -26.23
CA LYS A 6 -7.91 7.44 -25.83
C LYS A 6 -7.00 6.77 -24.80
N ARG A 7 -5.68 6.82 -25.02
CA ARG A 7 -4.74 6.33 -24.01
C ARG A 7 -4.87 7.17 -22.74
N PRO A 8 -4.81 6.58 -21.54
CA PRO A 8 -4.77 7.35 -20.32
C PRO A 8 -3.51 8.22 -20.27
N ALA A 9 -3.62 9.39 -19.64
CA ALA A 9 -2.48 10.29 -19.45
C ALA A 9 -1.46 9.68 -18.48
N ALA A 10 -1.91 8.90 -17.52
CA ALA A 10 -1.09 8.10 -16.60
C ALA A 10 -1.90 6.93 -16.03
N VAL A 11 -1.21 5.96 -15.41
CA VAL A 11 -1.84 4.90 -14.62
C VAL A 11 -1.39 5.04 -13.18
N LEU A 12 -2.35 5.19 -12.26
CA LEU A 12 -2.13 5.33 -10.83
C LEU A 12 -2.43 3.99 -10.17
N TRP A 13 -1.40 3.35 -9.64
CA TRP A 13 -1.46 1.98 -9.13
C TRP A 13 -1.63 1.99 -7.61
N ASP A 14 -2.57 1.22 -7.12
CA ASP A 14 -2.55 0.77 -5.73
C ASP A 14 -1.53 -0.35 -5.56
N MET A 15 -1.12 -0.62 -4.32
CA MET A 15 -0.10 -1.62 -4.00
C MET A 15 -0.69 -2.88 -3.37
N ASP A 16 -1.23 -2.73 -2.16
CA ASP A 16 -1.70 -3.84 -1.34
C ASP A 16 -2.99 -4.45 -1.91
N GLY A 17 -2.97 -5.74 -2.19
CA GLY A 17 -4.07 -6.42 -2.90
C GLY A 17 -4.11 -6.21 -4.41
N THR A 18 -3.32 -5.27 -4.96
CA THR A 18 -3.27 -4.94 -6.39
C THR A 18 -1.98 -5.42 -7.07
N ILE A 19 -0.82 -5.00 -6.58
CA ILE A 19 0.49 -5.43 -7.09
C ILE A 19 1.01 -6.62 -6.29
N VAL A 20 0.83 -6.59 -4.98
CA VAL A 20 1.27 -7.61 -4.02
C VAL A 20 0.10 -8.03 -3.13
N ASP A 21 0.08 -9.30 -2.73
CA ASP A 21 -0.93 -9.87 -1.82
C ASP A 21 -0.37 -9.92 -0.39
N THR A 22 -0.30 -8.76 0.25
CA THR A 22 0.34 -8.57 1.56
C THR A 22 -0.61 -8.74 2.74
N GLU A 23 -1.91 -8.87 2.51
CA GLU A 23 -2.91 -9.05 3.57
C GLU A 23 -2.54 -10.17 4.56
N PRO A 24 -2.07 -11.37 4.14
CA PRO A 24 -1.65 -12.40 5.08
C PRO A 24 -0.47 -11.97 5.98
N TYR A 25 0.42 -11.11 5.49
CA TYR A 25 1.56 -10.61 6.27
C TYR A 25 1.12 -9.63 7.34
N TRP A 26 0.19 -8.73 7.00
CA TRP A 26 -0.40 -7.81 7.96
C TRP A 26 -1.16 -8.58 9.04
N PHE A 27 -2.00 -9.54 8.68
CA PHE A 27 -2.73 -10.38 9.64
C PHE A 27 -1.78 -11.10 10.58
N ALA A 28 -0.75 -11.76 10.06
CA ALA A 28 0.24 -12.45 10.90
C ALA A 28 0.94 -11.50 11.88
N ALA A 29 1.30 -10.30 11.42
CA ALA A 29 1.93 -9.28 12.27
C ALA A 29 1.00 -8.77 13.37
N GLU A 30 -0.27 -8.55 13.06
CA GLU A 30 -1.29 -8.12 14.03
C GLU A 30 -1.50 -9.18 15.13
N PHE A 31 -1.71 -10.44 14.74
CA PHE A 31 -1.86 -11.55 15.67
C PHE A 31 -0.65 -11.66 16.59
N GLU A 32 0.56 -11.67 16.03
CA GLU A 32 1.80 -11.76 16.81
C GLU A 32 1.93 -10.62 17.83
N ILE A 33 1.67 -9.36 17.39
CA ILE A 33 1.80 -8.20 18.28
C ILE A 33 0.79 -8.27 19.43
N VAL A 34 -0.46 -8.57 19.14
CA VAL A 34 -1.50 -8.64 20.17
C VAL A 34 -1.23 -9.78 21.15
N GLU A 35 -0.87 -10.97 20.67
CA GLU A 35 -0.53 -12.12 21.50
C GLU A 35 0.70 -11.85 22.40
N MET A 36 1.75 -11.20 21.87
CA MET A 36 2.93 -10.80 22.67
C MET A 36 2.61 -9.85 23.81
N HIS A 37 1.52 -9.10 23.72
CA HIS A 37 1.05 -8.19 24.77
C HIS A 37 -0.04 -8.81 25.65
N GLY A 38 -0.29 -10.14 25.49
CA GLY A 38 -1.25 -10.88 26.31
C GLY A 38 -2.72 -10.64 25.92
N GLY A 39 -2.95 -10.01 24.77
CA GLY A 39 -4.29 -9.79 24.22
C GLY A 39 -4.81 -10.98 23.41
N THR A 40 -6.01 -10.82 22.88
CA THR A 40 -6.62 -11.75 21.93
C THR A 40 -7.02 -11.02 20.65
N TRP A 41 -6.77 -11.64 19.50
CA TRP A 41 -7.08 -11.08 18.18
C TRP A 41 -7.90 -12.06 17.37
N SER A 42 -8.73 -11.56 16.48
CA SER A 42 -9.54 -12.40 15.60
C SER A 42 -9.40 -11.97 14.14
N HIS A 43 -9.73 -12.86 13.23
CA HIS A 43 -9.79 -12.51 11.79
C HIS A 43 -10.83 -11.42 11.49
N GLU A 44 -11.83 -11.24 12.34
CA GLU A 44 -12.79 -10.14 12.19
C GLU A 44 -12.11 -8.80 12.46
N HIS A 45 -11.32 -8.70 13.54
CA HIS A 45 -10.51 -7.52 13.82
C HIS A 45 -9.53 -7.23 12.70
N ALA A 46 -8.80 -8.23 12.23
CA ALA A 46 -7.83 -8.05 11.16
C ALA A 46 -8.49 -7.56 9.85
N ARG A 47 -9.64 -8.13 9.47
CA ARG A 47 -10.40 -7.66 8.29
C ARG A 47 -10.92 -6.24 8.42
N ALA A 48 -11.25 -5.79 9.63
CA ALA A 48 -11.70 -4.43 9.87
C ALA A 48 -10.61 -3.38 9.59
N LEU A 49 -9.34 -3.79 9.58
CA LEU A 49 -8.19 -2.91 9.32
C LEU A 49 -7.77 -2.88 7.85
N VAL A 50 -8.28 -3.77 7.01
CA VAL A 50 -7.92 -3.82 5.58
C VAL A 50 -8.24 -2.49 4.90
N GLY A 51 -7.21 -1.85 4.33
CA GLY A 51 -7.32 -0.57 3.64
C GLY A 51 -7.41 0.67 4.54
N SER A 52 -7.34 0.50 5.86
CA SER A 52 -7.31 1.61 6.81
C SER A 52 -5.96 2.34 6.82
N ASP A 53 -5.97 3.59 7.28
CA ASP A 53 -4.73 4.29 7.64
C ASP A 53 -3.98 3.53 8.74
N LEU A 54 -2.65 3.56 8.70
CA LEU A 54 -1.84 2.79 9.65
C LEU A 54 -1.93 3.34 11.09
N LEU A 55 -2.07 4.65 11.28
CA LEU A 55 -2.24 5.22 12.62
C LEU A 55 -3.61 4.87 13.20
N ASP A 56 -4.66 4.87 12.36
CA ASP A 56 -5.99 4.41 12.75
C ASP A 56 -5.96 2.92 13.12
N SER A 57 -5.23 2.12 12.34
CA SER A 57 -5.00 0.70 12.63
C SER A 57 -4.26 0.50 13.96
N GLY A 58 -3.22 1.28 14.22
CA GLY A 58 -2.51 1.28 15.51
C GLY A 58 -3.41 1.63 16.68
N ALA A 59 -4.26 2.67 16.52
CA ALA A 59 -5.22 3.06 17.55
C ALA A 59 -6.29 1.97 17.79
N TYR A 60 -6.74 1.32 16.73
CA TYR A 60 -7.67 0.20 16.83
C TYR A 60 -7.06 -1.01 17.54
N ILE A 61 -5.82 -1.39 17.21
CA ILE A 61 -5.08 -2.48 17.88
C ILE A 61 -4.86 -2.17 19.37
N ARG A 62 -4.46 -0.94 19.70
CA ARG A 62 -4.36 -0.48 21.09
C ARG A 62 -5.66 -0.72 21.86
N LYS A 63 -6.78 -0.28 21.28
CA LYS A 63 -8.09 -0.32 21.91
C LYS A 63 -8.66 -1.73 22.04
N HIS A 64 -8.58 -2.55 21.00
CA HIS A 64 -9.25 -3.84 20.89
C HIS A 64 -8.34 -5.02 21.17
N GLY A 65 -7.05 -4.88 20.90
CA GLY A 65 -6.02 -5.89 21.18
C GLY A 65 -5.39 -5.75 22.56
N GLY A 66 -5.68 -4.67 23.31
CA GLY A 66 -5.11 -4.46 24.63
C GLY A 66 -3.61 -4.16 24.63
N VAL A 67 -3.08 -3.67 23.50
CA VAL A 67 -1.66 -3.32 23.38
C VAL A 67 -1.43 -1.94 23.99
N ASP A 68 -0.78 -1.88 25.15
CA ASP A 68 -0.48 -0.62 25.86
C ASP A 68 0.76 0.07 25.27
N LYS A 69 0.58 0.59 24.06
CA LYS A 69 1.57 1.33 23.27
C LYS A 69 0.89 2.49 22.53
N GLU A 70 1.66 3.53 22.20
CA GLU A 70 1.14 4.58 21.35
C GLU A 70 0.89 4.05 19.91
N PRO A 71 -0.14 4.55 19.21
CA PRO A 71 -0.47 4.07 17.86
C PRO A 71 0.72 4.03 16.91
N ALA A 72 1.56 5.07 16.91
CA ALA A 72 2.77 5.12 16.08
C ALA A 72 3.78 4.03 16.43
N GLU A 73 3.95 3.66 17.72
CA GLU A 73 4.82 2.55 18.13
C GLU A 73 4.27 1.21 17.61
N ILE A 74 2.94 1.02 17.65
CA ILE A 74 2.29 -0.19 17.12
C ILE A 74 2.51 -0.28 15.61
N VAL A 75 2.39 0.83 14.88
CA VAL A 75 2.67 0.88 13.45
C VAL A 75 4.10 0.47 13.14
N GLU A 76 5.10 0.99 13.87
CA GLU A 76 6.50 0.58 13.70
C GLU A 76 6.70 -0.92 13.98
N MET A 77 6.05 -1.45 15.01
CA MET A 77 6.09 -2.89 15.31
C MET A 77 5.47 -3.74 14.19
N LEU A 78 4.38 -3.29 13.58
CA LEU A 78 3.77 -3.93 12.41
C LEU A 78 4.74 -3.88 11.21
N LEU A 79 5.28 -2.69 10.91
CA LEU A 79 6.19 -2.49 9.79
C LEU A 79 7.46 -3.36 9.91
N ASP A 80 8.02 -3.50 11.11
CA ASP A 80 9.17 -4.38 11.33
C ASP A 80 8.88 -5.82 10.89
N ARG A 81 7.68 -6.34 11.22
CA ARG A 81 7.28 -7.72 10.89
C ARG A 81 6.96 -7.91 9.42
N VAL A 82 6.16 -7.01 8.86
CA VAL A 82 5.78 -7.15 7.43
C VAL A 82 6.97 -6.93 6.51
N VAL A 83 7.87 -6.00 6.82
CA VAL A 83 9.12 -5.81 6.09
C VAL A 83 10.02 -7.05 6.19
N ALA A 84 10.11 -7.66 7.37
CA ALA A 84 10.88 -8.90 7.51
C ALA A 84 10.32 -10.03 6.64
N GLN A 85 8.99 -10.15 6.53
CA GLN A 85 8.35 -11.14 5.66
C GLN A 85 8.58 -10.84 4.17
N LEU A 86 8.48 -9.56 3.75
CA LEU A 86 8.78 -9.16 2.37
C LEU A 86 10.22 -9.46 1.93
N ARG A 87 11.18 -9.34 2.85
CA ARG A 87 12.58 -9.71 2.58
C ARG A 87 12.78 -11.20 2.32
N VAL A 88 11.91 -12.04 2.85
CA VAL A 88 11.91 -13.48 2.57
C VAL A 88 11.25 -13.77 1.23
N ALA A 89 10.07 -13.20 0.99
CA ALA A 89 9.34 -13.37 -0.26
C ALA A 89 8.39 -12.19 -0.50
N ILE A 90 8.30 -11.74 -1.76
CA ILE A 90 7.30 -10.76 -2.16
C ILE A 90 6.15 -11.51 -2.84
N PRO A 91 4.94 -11.44 -2.29
CA PRO A 91 3.77 -12.16 -2.80
C PRO A 91 3.14 -11.42 -3.99
N TRP A 92 3.80 -11.46 -5.15
CA TRP A 92 3.30 -10.78 -6.35
C TRP A 92 1.93 -11.28 -6.77
N ARG A 93 1.03 -10.35 -7.10
CA ARG A 93 -0.24 -10.69 -7.75
C ARG A 93 0.03 -11.18 -9.18
N PRO A 94 -0.63 -12.28 -9.63
CA PRO A 94 -0.46 -12.79 -10.99
C PRO A 94 -0.75 -11.72 -12.03
N GLY A 95 0.17 -11.52 -12.99
CA GLY A 95 0.03 -10.55 -14.09
C GLY A 95 0.33 -9.10 -13.73
N ALA A 96 0.50 -8.74 -12.45
CA ALA A 96 0.72 -7.35 -12.05
C ALA A 96 2.02 -6.77 -12.61
N ARG A 97 3.12 -7.50 -12.50
CA ARG A 97 4.43 -7.05 -13.02
C ARG A 97 4.44 -6.97 -14.55
N GLU A 98 3.83 -7.93 -15.19
CA GLU A 98 3.71 -7.99 -16.67
C GLU A 98 2.87 -6.82 -17.20
N LEU A 99 1.77 -6.50 -16.51
CA LEU A 99 0.94 -5.35 -16.89
C LEU A 99 1.67 -4.03 -16.67
N LEU A 100 2.33 -3.86 -15.50
CA LEU A 100 3.14 -2.67 -15.22
C LEU A 100 4.23 -2.48 -16.28
N ALA A 101 4.96 -3.55 -16.61
CA ALA A 101 5.97 -3.51 -17.66
C ALA A 101 5.39 -3.15 -19.03
N SER A 102 4.19 -3.64 -19.36
CA SER A 102 3.50 -3.33 -20.63
C SER A 102 3.07 -1.87 -20.70
N VAL A 103 2.57 -1.30 -19.60
CA VAL A 103 2.19 0.12 -19.47
C VAL A 103 3.43 1.01 -19.67
N ASN A 104 4.53 0.67 -18.99
CA ASN A 104 5.80 1.40 -19.12
C ASN A 104 6.37 1.31 -20.54
N LYS A 105 6.33 0.13 -21.17
CA LYS A 105 6.75 -0.06 -22.55
C LYS A 105 5.91 0.76 -23.54
N ALA A 106 4.63 0.99 -23.23
CA ALA A 106 3.77 1.85 -24.01
C ALA A 106 4.06 3.36 -23.83
N GLY A 107 5.00 3.71 -22.96
CA GLY A 107 5.37 5.10 -22.66
C GLY A 107 4.30 5.85 -21.86
N ILE A 108 3.45 5.14 -21.13
CA ILE A 108 2.43 5.74 -20.26
C ILE A 108 3.04 5.93 -18.87
N PRO A 109 3.08 7.17 -18.36
CA PRO A 109 3.57 7.43 -17.00
C PRO A 109 2.82 6.63 -15.94
N THR A 110 3.53 6.17 -14.91
CA THR A 110 2.96 5.38 -13.82
C THR A 110 3.30 5.99 -12.48
N ALA A 111 2.35 5.97 -11.55
CA ALA A 111 2.58 6.31 -10.16
C ALA A 111 2.12 5.17 -9.24
N LEU A 112 2.87 4.94 -8.18
CA LEU A 112 2.41 4.14 -7.05
C LEU A 112 1.63 5.05 -6.10
N VAL A 113 0.43 4.64 -5.68
CA VAL A 113 -0.42 5.38 -4.74
C VAL A 113 -0.94 4.41 -3.70
N THR A 114 -0.29 4.36 -2.56
CA THR A 114 -0.60 3.40 -1.47
C THR A 114 -0.82 4.10 -0.14
N MET A 115 -1.60 3.48 0.75
CA MET A 115 -1.72 3.94 2.14
C MET A 115 -0.65 3.31 3.04
N SER A 116 0.08 2.33 2.56
CA SER A 116 1.27 1.82 3.23
C SER A 116 2.34 2.91 3.31
N TRP A 117 3.11 2.91 4.39
CA TRP A 117 4.18 3.88 4.58
C TRP A 117 5.37 3.60 3.66
N LYS A 118 6.13 4.64 3.38
CA LYS A 118 7.28 4.60 2.47
C LYS A 118 8.26 3.48 2.79
N ARG A 119 8.55 3.25 4.05
CA ARG A 119 9.45 2.18 4.53
C ARG A 119 9.04 0.79 4.02
N PHE A 120 7.74 0.52 3.93
CA PHE A 120 7.21 -0.73 3.44
C PHE A 120 7.11 -0.73 1.90
N ALA A 121 6.60 0.35 1.32
CA ALA A 121 6.44 0.48 -0.13
C ALA A 121 7.78 0.35 -0.87
N ASP A 122 8.85 0.93 -0.35
CA ASP A 122 10.20 0.84 -0.92
C ASP A 122 10.67 -0.64 -1.06
N GLN A 123 10.33 -1.53 -0.12
CA GLN A 123 10.71 -2.95 -0.22
C GLN A 123 10.10 -3.63 -1.46
N VAL A 124 8.90 -3.22 -1.86
CA VAL A 124 8.23 -3.73 -3.06
C VAL A 124 8.81 -3.08 -4.31
N VAL A 125 8.97 -1.75 -4.28
CA VAL A 125 9.47 -0.97 -5.42
C VAL A 125 10.90 -1.35 -5.78
N ASP A 126 11.77 -1.57 -4.81
CA ASP A 126 13.17 -1.96 -5.01
C ASP A 126 13.33 -3.34 -5.67
N CYS A 127 12.29 -4.17 -5.62
CA CYS A 127 12.25 -5.47 -6.31
C CYS A 127 11.66 -5.41 -7.72
N LEU A 128 11.25 -4.24 -8.18
CA LEU A 128 10.82 -3.98 -9.55
C LEU A 128 11.98 -3.45 -10.40
N PRO A 129 11.91 -3.55 -11.74
CA PRO A 129 12.87 -2.89 -12.60
C PRO A 129 13.00 -1.40 -12.30
N PRO A 130 14.19 -0.79 -12.42
CA PRO A 130 14.38 0.64 -12.22
C PRO A 130 13.37 1.46 -13.04
N ASN A 131 12.87 2.55 -12.46
CA ASN A 131 11.89 3.44 -13.08
C ASN A 131 10.53 2.77 -13.40
N SER A 132 10.17 1.70 -12.70
CA SER A 132 8.84 1.09 -12.83
C SER A 132 7.72 2.07 -12.47
N PHE A 133 7.98 3.00 -11.55
CA PHE A 133 7.11 4.14 -11.25
C PHE A 133 7.88 5.45 -11.44
N SER A 134 7.24 6.43 -12.05
CA SER A 134 7.79 7.79 -12.20
C SER A 134 7.71 8.56 -10.88
N VAL A 135 6.68 8.30 -10.09
CA VAL A 135 6.47 8.87 -8.75
C VAL A 135 5.82 7.83 -7.84
N SER A 136 6.00 8.01 -6.54
CA SER A 136 5.26 7.28 -5.50
C SER A 136 4.60 8.29 -4.55
N VAL A 137 3.42 7.92 -4.05
CA VAL A 137 2.72 8.60 -2.96
C VAL A 137 2.36 7.54 -1.93
N THR A 138 2.83 7.73 -0.70
CA THR A 138 2.66 6.80 0.40
C THR A 138 1.81 7.40 1.51
N GLY A 139 1.25 6.57 2.39
CA GLY A 139 0.33 6.99 3.43
C GLY A 139 0.91 8.01 4.42
N ASP A 140 2.22 7.97 4.65
CA ASP A 140 2.94 8.90 5.51
C ASP A 140 3.25 10.26 4.85
N GLU A 141 2.89 10.45 3.57
CA GLU A 141 3.08 11.71 2.83
C GLU A 141 1.81 12.55 2.70
N VAL A 142 0.64 12.02 3.07
CA VAL A 142 -0.66 12.67 2.87
C VAL A 142 -1.33 12.97 4.21
N THR A 143 -2.17 13.99 4.21
CA THR A 143 -2.94 14.37 5.41
C THR A 143 -4.24 13.58 5.51
N ALA A 144 -4.86 13.31 4.36
CA ALA A 144 -6.09 12.52 4.27
C ALA A 144 -5.88 11.32 3.34
N GLY A 145 -5.89 10.12 3.94
CA GLY A 145 -5.75 8.86 3.21
C GLY A 145 -7.01 8.45 2.44
N LYS A 146 -6.89 7.40 1.63
CA LYS A 146 -8.04 6.80 0.93
C LYS A 146 -9.17 6.48 1.91
N PRO A 147 -10.44 6.73 1.58
CA PRO A 147 -11.00 7.05 0.26
C PRO A 147 -10.95 8.54 -0.11
N HIS A 148 -10.28 9.40 0.66
CA HIS A 148 -10.08 10.79 0.27
C HIS A 148 -9.24 10.84 -1.03
N PRO A 149 -9.54 11.75 -1.97
CA PRO A 149 -8.87 11.80 -3.26
C PRO A 149 -7.44 12.37 -3.21
N GLU A 150 -7.01 12.94 -2.09
CA GLU A 150 -5.71 13.61 -1.93
C GLU A 150 -4.53 12.79 -2.47
N PRO A 151 -4.36 11.48 -2.16
CA PRO A 151 -3.22 10.71 -2.65
C PRO A 151 -3.17 10.64 -4.18
N TYR A 152 -4.32 10.48 -4.83
CA TYR A 152 -4.41 10.42 -6.29
C TYR A 152 -4.19 11.78 -6.94
N LEU A 153 -4.72 12.85 -6.34
CA LEU A 153 -4.51 14.22 -6.82
C LEU A 153 -3.03 14.62 -6.71
N LEU A 154 -2.38 14.25 -5.60
CA LEU A 154 -0.95 14.49 -5.41
C LEU A 154 -0.10 13.72 -6.43
N ALA A 155 -0.45 12.46 -6.71
CA ALA A 155 0.24 11.68 -7.74
C ALA A 155 0.09 12.29 -9.14
N ALA A 156 -1.12 12.67 -9.53
CA ALA A 156 -1.38 13.33 -10.81
C ALA A 156 -0.64 14.68 -10.92
N GLN A 157 -0.62 15.47 -9.84
CA GLN A 157 0.14 16.72 -9.78
C GLN A 157 1.64 16.49 -9.97
N ARG A 158 2.22 15.50 -9.29
CA ARG A 158 3.64 15.15 -9.43
C ARG A 158 4.00 14.66 -10.84
N LEU A 159 3.05 13.99 -11.51
CA LEU A 159 3.20 13.56 -12.90
C LEU A 159 2.95 14.69 -13.92
N GLY A 160 2.34 15.80 -13.51
CA GLY A 160 1.98 16.91 -14.39
C GLY A 160 0.82 16.58 -15.34
N VAL A 161 -0.13 15.73 -14.91
CA VAL A 161 -1.28 15.27 -15.71
C VAL A 161 -2.62 15.65 -15.07
N ASP A 162 -3.67 15.73 -15.88
CA ASP A 162 -5.04 15.89 -15.37
C ASP A 162 -5.51 14.57 -14.73
N PRO A 163 -5.88 14.55 -13.43
CA PRO A 163 -6.33 13.33 -12.76
C PRO A 163 -7.56 12.69 -13.42
N ARG A 164 -8.38 13.46 -14.15
CA ARG A 164 -9.55 12.95 -14.86
C ARG A 164 -9.19 12.16 -16.12
N GLU A 165 -7.95 12.23 -16.57
CA GLU A 165 -7.44 11.51 -17.72
C GLU A 165 -6.60 10.27 -17.32
N CYS A 166 -6.49 9.95 -16.03
CA CYS A 166 -5.79 8.79 -15.50
C CYS A 166 -6.67 7.55 -15.44
#